data_45409f722d945473d71884ac1d0bc089
#
_entry.id   45409f722d945473d71884ac1d0bc089
#
_cell.length_a   1.000
_cell.length_b   1.000
_cell.length_c   1.000
_cell.angle_alpha   90.00
_cell.angle_beta   90.00
_cell.angle_gamma   90.00
#
_symmetry.space_group_name_H-M   'P 1'
#
loop_
_entity.id
_entity.type
_entity.pdbx_description
1 polymer ?
#
loop_
_entity_poly.entity_id
_entity_poly.type
_entity_poly.pdbx_seq_one_letter_code
_entity_poly.pdbx_strand_id
1 'polypeptide(L)'
;IKFIKAKKKYKKFNINFYKSFYVLSKLFKKKELFYSMISITGIDGLNPSLHLIKHSENIAIVNKEAIICGWHLIKDKLKKFKTNFIPIDSEHFSIYSLIEKNNHSLIDKVFITASGGPFLKKSIKKIKHIKKKDALNHPNWKMGKKISIDSSTMMNKVFEVIEAKKLFDLNYKDISILTHPKSYIHAIVKFKNALIKILIHEPDMKIPIYNSL
;
A
#
# COMPACT_ATOMS: atom_id res chain seq x y z
N ILE A 1 -15.51 10.88 21.48
CA ILE A 1 -16.54 11.61 20.70
C ILE A 1 -16.97 10.81 19.47
N LYS A 2 -16.06 10.38 18.56
CA LYS A 2 -16.40 9.62 17.34
C LYS A 2 -17.11 8.29 17.64
N PHE A 3 -16.64 7.52 18.62
CA PHE A 3 -17.25 6.25 19.05
C PHE A 3 -18.72 6.44 19.52
N ILE A 4 -18.97 7.42 20.37
CA ILE A 4 -20.33 7.73 20.87
C ILE A 4 -21.25 8.13 19.72
N LYS A 5 -20.76 8.99 18.80
CA LYS A 5 -21.51 9.38 17.61
C LYS A 5 -21.86 8.19 16.71
N ALA A 6 -20.91 7.28 16.48
CA ALA A 6 -21.14 6.08 15.68
C ALA A 6 -22.20 5.17 16.33
N LYS A 7 -22.06 4.87 17.64
CA LYS A 7 -23.03 4.06 18.38
C LYS A 7 -24.44 4.67 18.33
N LYS A 8 -24.57 6.00 18.45
CA LYS A 8 -25.84 6.70 18.35
C LYS A 8 -26.44 6.65 16.94
N LYS A 9 -25.62 6.88 15.91
CA LYS A 9 -26.03 6.86 14.48
C LYS A 9 -26.56 5.49 14.05
N TYR A 10 -25.93 4.41 14.49
CA TYR A 10 -26.23 3.03 14.07
C TYR A 10 -27.02 2.24 15.10
N LYS A 11 -27.65 2.91 16.09
CA LYS A 11 -28.42 2.26 17.19
C LYS A 11 -29.52 1.31 16.70
N LYS A 12 -30.12 1.59 15.52
CA LYS A 12 -31.19 0.77 14.93
C LYS A 12 -30.70 -0.55 14.33
N PHE A 13 -29.39 -0.73 14.17
CA PHE A 13 -28.80 -1.96 13.65
C PHE A 13 -28.26 -2.79 14.80
N ASN A 14 -28.33 -4.12 14.69
CA ASN A 14 -27.75 -5.04 15.66
C ASN A 14 -26.23 -5.13 15.46
N ILE A 15 -25.50 -4.06 15.84
CA ILE A 15 -24.05 -3.92 15.65
C ILE A 15 -23.37 -3.74 16.99
N ASN A 16 -22.37 -4.55 17.26
CA ASN A 16 -21.49 -4.43 18.41
C ASN A 16 -20.38 -3.40 18.15
N PHE A 17 -20.22 -2.44 19.07
CA PHE A 17 -19.21 -1.39 19.00
C PHE A 17 -18.15 -1.59 20.07
N TYR A 18 -16.90 -1.61 19.69
CA TYR A 18 -15.76 -1.77 20.59
C TYR A 18 -14.82 -0.56 20.49
N LYS A 19 -14.18 -0.20 21.61
CA LYS A 19 -13.27 0.96 21.68
C LYS A 19 -11.80 0.62 21.37
N SER A 20 -11.46 -0.66 21.38
CA SER A 20 -10.07 -1.11 21.30
C SER A 20 -9.93 -2.33 20.42
N PHE A 21 -8.81 -2.43 19.70
CA PHE A 21 -8.43 -3.60 18.92
C PHE A 21 -8.05 -4.83 19.79
N TYR A 22 -7.78 -4.66 21.07
CA TYR A 22 -7.53 -5.77 21.99
C TYR A 22 -8.71 -6.75 22.09
N VAL A 23 -9.93 -6.27 21.80
CA VAL A 23 -11.12 -7.11 21.77
C VAL A 23 -11.06 -8.18 20.67
N LEU A 24 -10.30 -7.96 19.59
CA LEU A 24 -10.16 -8.94 18.50
C LEU A 24 -9.69 -10.29 19.01
N SER A 25 -8.81 -10.30 20.03
CA SER A 25 -8.34 -11.55 20.65
C SER A 25 -9.42 -12.30 21.46
N LYS A 26 -10.52 -11.62 21.82
CA LYS A 26 -11.68 -12.23 22.47
C LYS A 26 -12.73 -12.66 21.46
N LEU A 27 -12.83 -11.94 20.34
CA LEU A 27 -13.83 -12.18 19.30
C LEU A 27 -13.40 -13.30 18.33
N PHE A 28 -12.11 -13.38 18.01
CA PHE A 28 -11.60 -14.32 17.01
C PHE A 28 -10.56 -15.27 17.60
N LYS A 29 -10.67 -16.55 17.23
CA LYS A 29 -9.64 -17.56 17.47
C LYS A 29 -8.44 -17.32 16.54
N LYS A 30 -7.36 -18.07 16.74
CA LYS A 30 -6.21 -18.07 15.83
C LYS A 30 -6.66 -18.61 14.46
N LYS A 31 -6.34 -17.87 13.38
CA LYS A 31 -6.66 -18.27 11.99
C LYS A 31 -8.13 -18.46 11.65
N GLU A 32 -9.02 -17.78 12.37
CA GLU A 32 -10.46 -17.84 12.10
C GLU A 32 -10.88 -17.00 10.89
N LEU A 33 -10.09 -15.96 10.55
CA LEU A 33 -10.36 -15.08 9.43
C LEU A 33 -9.59 -15.55 8.20
N PHE A 34 -10.29 -15.94 7.14
CA PHE A 34 -9.65 -16.29 5.88
C PHE A 34 -8.88 -15.10 5.30
N TYR A 35 -9.47 -13.90 5.35
CA TYR A 35 -8.89 -12.69 4.80
C TYR A 35 -9.17 -11.47 5.68
N SER A 36 -8.19 -10.63 5.87
CA SER A 36 -8.33 -9.34 6.57
C SER A 36 -7.67 -8.22 5.78
N MET A 37 -8.35 -7.08 5.66
CA MET A 37 -7.80 -5.89 5.00
C MET A 37 -7.66 -4.74 5.97
N ILE A 38 -6.48 -4.12 6.00
CA ILE A 38 -6.16 -2.92 6.77
C ILE A 38 -6.07 -1.73 5.83
N SER A 39 -7.07 -0.85 5.90
CA SER A 39 -7.15 0.40 5.12
C SER A 39 -7.16 1.66 5.99
N ILE A 40 -6.63 1.56 7.21
CA ILE A 40 -6.51 2.68 8.13
C ILE A 40 -5.30 3.53 7.72
N THR A 41 -5.52 4.81 7.43
CA THR A 41 -4.48 5.73 6.95
C THR A 41 -3.46 6.09 8.04
N GLY A 42 -2.21 6.27 7.63
CA GLY A 42 -1.11 6.69 8.49
C GLY A 42 -0.64 5.58 9.44
N ILE A 43 0.20 5.94 10.41
CA ILE A 43 0.79 5.01 11.37
C ILE A 43 -0.26 4.29 12.25
N ASP A 44 -1.46 4.85 12.37
CA ASP A 44 -2.57 4.26 13.13
C ASP A 44 -2.99 2.87 12.61
N GLY A 45 -2.66 2.54 11.36
CA GLY A 45 -2.86 1.21 10.78
C GLY A 45 -1.93 0.13 11.32
N LEU A 46 -0.80 0.47 11.94
CA LEU A 46 0.19 -0.49 12.40
C LEU A 46 -0.36 -1.38 13.55
N ASN A 47 -0.92 -0.77 14.56
CA ASN A 47 -1.43 -1.51 15.73
C ASN A 47 -2.55 -2.52 15.35
N PRO A 48 -3.60 -2.15 14.58
CA PRO A 48 -4.58 -3.11 14.08
C PRO A 48 -3.95 -4.23 13.24
N SER A 49 -2.97 -3.92 12.38
CA SER A 49 -2.26 -4.94 11.60
C SER A 49 -1.60 -5.98 12.50
N LEU A 50 -0.85 -5.54 13.51
CA LEU A 50 -0.18 -6.41 14.45
C LEU A 50 -1.15 -7.29 15.27
N HIS A 51 -2.36 -6.82 15.52
CA HIS A 51 -3.39 -7.60 16.20
C HIS A 51 -4.09 -8.62 15.29
N LEU A 52 -4.39 -8.25 14.04
CA LEU A 52 -5.11 -9.10 13.10
C LEU A 52 -4.28 -10.24 12.52
N ILE A 53 -2.97 -10.10 12.40
CA ILE A 53 -2.08 -11.10 11.80
C ILE A 53 -2.30 -12.50 12.40
N LYS A 54 -2.43 -12.63 13.73
CA LYS A 54 -2.59 -13.93 14.38
C LYS A 54 -3.95 -14.57 14.11
N HIS A 55 -4.94 -13.79 13.74
CA HIS A 55 -6.31 -14.25 13.51
C HIS A 55 -6.61 -14.51 12.03
N SER A 56 -5.72 -14.08 11.12
CA SER A 56 -5.94 -14.11 9.68
C SER A 56 -5.06 -15.16 9.00
N GLU A 57 -5.59 -15.85 8.00
CA GLU A 57 -4.79 -16.65 7.08
C GLU A 57 -4.07 -15.74 6.09
N ASN A 58 -4.79 -14.77 5.54
CA ASN A 58 -4.27 -13.77 4.61
C ASN A 58 -4.52 -12.38 5.17
N ILE A 59 -3.52 -11.51 5.12
CA ILE A 59 -3.64 -10.11 5.53
C ILE A 59 -3.17 -9.18 4.42
N ALA A 60 -4.05 -8.28 4.03
CA ALA A 60 -3.77 -7.22 3.07
C ALA A 60 -3.58 -5.89 3.81
N ILE A 61 -2.49 -5.19 3.55
CA ILE A 61 -2.22 -3.89 4.14
C ILE A 61 -2.07 -2.86 3.03
N VAL A 62 -2.98 -1.88 3.03
CA VAL A 62 -3.05 -0.81 2.02
C VAL A 62 -2.10 0.34 2.37
N ASN A 63 -1.81 0.51 3.65
CA ASN A 63 -1.18 1.71 4.16
C ASN A 63 0.35 1.54 4.26
N LYS A 64 1.04 2.29 3.45
CA LYS A 64 2.50 2.27 3.34
C LYS A 64 3.22 2.77 4.59
N GLU A 65 2.62 3.70 5.35
CA GLU A 65 3.26 4.24 6.55
C GLU A 65 3.43 3.17 7.64
N ALA A 66 2.44 2.32 7.83
CA ALA A 66 2.53 1.20 8.77
C ALA A 66 3.61 0.20 8.35
N ILE A 67 3.72 -0.07 7.03
CA ILE A 67 4.76 -0.95 6.49
C ILE A 67 6.14 -0.30 6.66
N ILE A 68 6.32 0.95 6.27
CA ILE A 68 7.61 1.64 6.36
C ILE A 68 8.11 1.71 7.80
N CYS A 69 7.23 2.06 8.75
CA CYS A 69 7.62 2.25 10.14
C CYS A 69 7.73 0.93 10.92
N GLY A 70 6.87 -0.05 10.62
CA GLY A 70 6.71 -1.24 11.44
C GLY A 70 7.02 -2.58 10.76
N TRP A 71 7.67 -2.59 9.58
CA TRP A 71 7.85 -3.82 8.80
C TRP A 71 8.52 -4.96 9.57
N HIS A 72 9.53 -4.66 10.37
CA HIS A 72 10.19 -5.67 11.19
C HIS A 72 9.21 -6.37 12.15
N LEU A 73 8.33 -5.61 12.83
CA LEU A 73 7.30 -6.15 13.72
C LEU A 73 6.25 -6.96 12.96
N ILE A 74 5.85 -6.46 11.79
CA ILE A 74 4.88 -7.13 10.91
C ILE A 74 5.49 -8.45 10.43
N LYS A 75 6.70 -8.43 9.85
CA LYS A 75 7.41 -9.59 9.30
C LYS A 75 7.58 -10.71 10.33
N ASP A 76 7.99 -10.36 11.55
CA ASP A 76 8.15 -11.31 12.66
C ASP A 76 6.81 -11.98 13.02
N LYS A 77 5.73 -11.21 13.09
CA LYS A 77 4.40 -11.78 13.36
C LYS A 77 3.87 -12.63 12.19
N LEU A 78 4.05 -12.17 10.95
CA LEU A 78 3.68 -12.96 9.77
C LEU A 78 4.36 -14.34 9.79
N LYS A 79 5.68 -14.35 10.06
CA LYS A 79 6.47 -15.58 10.19
C LYS A 79 5.97 -16.44 11.36
N LYS A 80 5.82 -15.84 12.56
CA LYS A 80 5.36 -16.54 13.77
C LYS A 80 4.00 -17.21 13.60
N PHE A 81 3.06 -16.53 12.94
CA PHE A 81 1.70 -17.03 12.78
C PHE A 81 1.44 -17.67 11.41
N LYS A 82 2.45 -17.73 10.54
CA LYS A 82 2.34 -18.26 9.16
C LYS A 82 1.19 -17.59 8.40
N THR A 83 1.05 -16.27 8.52
CA THR A 83 0.02 -15.47 7.84
C THR A 83 0.59 -14.99 6.51
N ASN A 84 -0.15 -15.18 5.42
CA ASN A 84 0.22 -14.65 4.12
C ASN A 84 0.01 -13.14 4.08
N PHE A 85 0.99 -12.41 3.58
CA PHE A 85 0.91 -10.96 3.40
C PHE A 85 0.66 -10.62 1.93
N ILE A 86 -0.26 -9.70 1.68
CA ILE A 86 -0.60 -9.23 0.34
C ILE A 86 -0.47 -7.69 0.31
N PRO A 87 0.46 -7.12 -0.45
CA PRO A 87 0.55 -5.68 -0.64
C PRO A 87 -0.58 -5.20 -1.55
N ILE A 88 -1.20 -4.07 -1.24
CA ILE A 88 -2.35 -3.52 -2.01
C ILE A 88 -2.01 -2.22 -2.72
N ASP A 89 -0.97 -1.51 -2.30
CA ASP A 89 -0.47 -0.37 -3.08
C ASP A 89 -0.24 -0.80 -4.53
N SER A 90 -0.73 -0.03 -5.51
CA SER A 90 -0.81 -0.48 -6.91
C SER A 90 0.52 -0.93 -7.48
N GLU A 91 1.60 -0.25 -7.13
CA GLU A 91 2.94 -0.58 -7.58
C GLU A 91 3.45 -1.88 -6.90
N HIS A 92 3.23 -2.01 -5.60
CA HIS A 92 3.70 -3.19 -4.84
C HIS A 92 2.86 -4.42 -5.11
N PHE A 93 1.55 -4.26 -5.29
CA PHE A 93 0.69 -5.32 -5.79
C PHE A 93 1.18 -5.82 -7.16
N SER A 94 1.55 -4.89 -8.03
CA SER A 94 2.07 -5.23 -9.36
C SER A 94 3.39 -5.99 -9.29
N ILE A 95 4.34 -5.54 -8.46
CA ILE A 95 5.60 -6.26 -8.24
C ILE A 95 5.32 -7.65 -7.68
N TYR A 96 4.48 -7.75 -6.65
CA TYR A 96 4.09 -9.02 -6.02
C TYR A 96 3.51 -10.01 -7.03
N SER A 97 2.63 -9.54 -7.92
CA SER A 97 1.99 -10.36 -8.96
C SER A 97 2.98 -10.81 -10.05
N LEU A 98 4.01 -10.01 -10.33
CA LEU A 98 5.02 -10.33 -11.34
C LEU A 98 6.11 -11.27 -10.83
N ILE A 99 6.35 -11.26 -9.52
CA ILE A 99 7.32 -12.12 -8.84
C ILE A 99 6.58 -13.39 -8.42
N GLU A 100 6.64 -14.44 -9.19
CA GLU A 100 6.12 -15.76 -8.78
C GLU A 100 6.77 -16.21 -7.47
N LYS A 101 6.03 -16.94 -6.64
CA LYS A 101 6.31 -17.29 -5.22
C LYS A 101 7.74 -17.70 -4.85
N ASN A 102 8.61 -17.99 -5.79
CA ASN A 102 9.93 -18.58 -5.53
C ASN A 102 11.13 -17.83 -6.12
N ASN A 103 10.97 -16.66 -6.75
CA ASN A 103 12.04 -16.11 -7.59
C ASN A 103 12.55 -14.72 -7.20
N HIS A 104 12.44 -14.32 -5.91
CA HIS A 104 13.04 -13.06 -5.45
C HIS A 104 14.55 -12.96 -5.74
N SER A 105 15.29 -14.07 -5.63
CA SER A 105 16.74 -14.13 -5.91
C SER A 105 17.11 -13.92 -7.39
N LEU A 106 16.14 -14.08 -8.30
CA LEU A 106 16.32 -13.88 -9.73
C LEU A 106 16.02 -12.46 -10.20
N ILE A 107 15.56 -11.57 -9.33
CA ILE A 107 15.31 -10.19 -9.70
C ILE A 107 16.67 -9.51 -9.98
N ASP A 108 16.76 -8.88 -11.15
CA ASP A 108 17.88 -8.00 -11.54
C ASP A 108 17.51 -6.56 -11.20
N LYS A 109 16.33 -6.10 -11.67
CA LYS A 109 15.90 -4.72 -11.46
C LYS A 109 14.38 -4.59 -11.41
N VAL A 110 13.91 -3.69 -10.54
CA VAL A 110 12.51 -3.31 -10.46
C VAL A 110 12.36 -1.84 -10.85
N PHE A 111 11.42 -1.55 -11.74
CA PHE A 111 11.04 -0.20 -12.09
C PHE A 111 9.64 0.08 -11.54
N ILE A 112 9.55 1.06 -10.66
CA ILE A 112 8.30 1.58 -10.12
C ILE A 112 7.90 2.78 -10.97
N THR A 113 6.68 2.83 -11.45
CA THR A 113 6.25 3.96 -12.28
C THR A 113 5.68 5.08 -11.44
N ALA A 114 5.76 6.29 -11.96
CA ALA A 114 5.20 7.50 -11.37
C ALA A 114 4.44 8.29 -12.43
N SER A 115 3.24 8.80 -12.12
CA SER A 115 2.55 9.75 -13.00
C SER A 115 3.33 11.06 -13.19
N GLY A 116 4.24 11.37 -12.26
CA GLY A 116 4.92 12.65 -12.16
C GLY A 116 4.10 13.73 -11.43
N GLY A 117 2.87 13.41 -11.04
CA GLY A 117 1.98 14.30 -10.29
C GLY A 117 1.50 15.52 -11.09
N PRO A 118 0.76 16.45 -10.44
CA PRO A 118 0.14 17.61 -11.11
C PRO A 118 1.15 18.65 -11.60
N PHE A 119 2.41 18.52 -11.23
CA PHE A 119 3.44 19.53 -11.55
C PHE A 119 4.49 19.09 -12.56
N LEU A 120 4.36 17.88 -13.12
CA LEU A 120 5.34 17.31 -14.06
C LEU A 120 5.72 18.25 -15.19
N LYS A 121 4.77 18.98 -15.76
CA LYS A 121 4.99 19.90 -16.88
C LYS A 121 5.20 21.37 -16.45
N LYS A 122 5.31 21.66 -15.15
CA LYS A 122 5.50 23.03 -14.68
C LYS A 122 6.97 23.37 -14.56
N SER A 123 7.35 24.56 -15.01
CA SER A 123 8.71 25.07 -14.81
C SER A 123 8.98 25.37 -13.33
N ILE A 124 10.25 25.29 -12.93
CA ILE A 124 10.69 25.55 -11.54
C ILE A 124 10.23 26.94 -11.05
N LYS A 125 10.25 27.96 -11.93
CA LYS A 125 9.77 29.31 -11.60
C LYS A 125 8.28 29.31 -11.21
N LYS A 126 7.45 28.53 -11.89
CA LYS A 126 6.00 28.39 -11.59
C LYS A 126 5.74 27.57 -10.34
N ILE A 127 6.64 26.64 -9.97
CA ILE A 127 6.50 25.83 -8.76
C ILE A 127 6.53 26.67 -7.49
N LYS A 128 7.31 27.76 -7.45
CA LYS A 128 7.38 28.68 -6.29
C LYS A 128 6.04 29.34 -5.91
N HIS A 129 5.08 29.40 -6.84
CA HIS A 129 3.79 30.06 -6.65
C HIS A 129 2.62 29.07 -6.53
N ILE A 130 2.89 27.78 -6.34
CA ILE A 130 1.87 26.73 -6.22
C ILE A 130 1.10 26.88 -4.91
N LYS A 131 -0.22 26.81 -5.00
CA LYS A 131 -1.13 26.81 -3.84
C LYS A 131 -1.49 25.37 -3.47
N LYS A 132 -1.83 25.13 -2.21
CA LYS A 132 -2.26 23.82 -1.70
C LYS A 132 -3.37 23.17 -2.57
N LYS A 133 -4.31 23.96 -3.07
CA LYS A 133 -5.39 23.49 -3.95
C LYS A 133 -4.87 22.84 -5.24
N ASP A 134 -3.75 23.34 -5.78
CA ASP A 134 -3.17 22.83 -7.02
C ASP A 134 -2.52 21.46 -6.79
N ALA A 135 -1.96 21.23 -5.60
CA ALA A 135 -1.38 19.95 -5.20
C ALA A 135 -2.45 18.85 -4.97
N LEU A 136 -3.69 19.25 -4.68
CA LEU A 136 -4.79 18.32 -4.45
C LEU A 136 -5.42 17.78 -5.75
N ASN A 137 -5.14 18.40 -6.90
CA ASN A 137 -5.67 18.00 -8.21
C ASN A 137 -4.72 17.03 -8.90
N HIS A 138 -4.84 15.74 -8.57
CA HIS A 138 -4.07 14.71 -9.27
C HIS A 138 -4.67 14.41 -10.66
N PRO A 139 -3.85 14.29 -11.75
CA PRO A 139 -4.37 14.15 -13.12
C PRO A 139 -5.12 12.84 -13.36
N ASN A 140 -4.70 11.72 -12.75
CA ASN A 140 -5.22 10.38 -13.06
C ASN A 140 -5.98 9.75 -11.89
N TRP A 141 -5.60 10.06 -10.63
CA TRP A 141 -6.09 9.38 -9.45
C TRP A 141 -7.02 10.25 -8.62
N LYS A 142 -8.14 9.69 -8.18
CA LYS A 142 -9.00 10.27 -7.15
C LYS A 142 -8.56 9.74 -5.79
N MET A 143 -7.79 10.54 -5.05
CA MET A 143 -7.13 10.11 -3.82
C MET A 143 -7.48 11.01 -2.63
N GLY A 144 -7.18 10.54 -1.42
CA GLY A 144 -7.25 11.34 -0.21
C GLY A 144 -6.25 12.51 -0.21
N LYS A 145 -6.53 13.55 0.57
CA LYS A 145 -5.75 14.81 0.59
C LYS A 145 -4.26 14.60 0.87
N LYS A 146 -3.92 13.71 1.83
CA LYS A 146 -2.52 13.43 2.20
C LYS A 146 -1.75 12.85 1.02
N ILE A 147 -2.24 11.76 0.43
CA ILE A 147 -1.54 11.08 -0.66
C ILE A 147 -1.49 11.94 -1.94
N SER A 148 -2.47 12.82 -2.19
CA SER A 148 -2.41 13.78 -3.30
C SER A 148 -1.26 14.78 -3.15
N ILE A 149 -1.02 15.26 -1.93
CA ILE A 149 0.12 16.14 -1.63
C ILE A 149 1.44 15.37 -1.77
N ASP A 150 1.53 14.17 -1.21
CA ASP A 150 2.73 13.31 -1.32
C ASP A 150 3.06 13.01 -2.80
N SER A 151 2.03 12.76 -3.63
CA SER A 151 2.22 12.56 -5.07
C SER A 151 2.72 13.82 -5.77
N SER A 152 2.20 14.99 -5.40
CA SER A 152 2.58 16.27 -6.01
C SER A 152 4.04 16.66 -5.74
N THR A 153 4.61 16.17 -4.67
CA THR A 153 6.01 16.39 -4.25
C THR A 153 6.93 15.22 -4.59
N MET A 154 6.42 14.17 -5.22
CA MET A 154 7.10 12.89 -5.42
C MET A 154 7.44 12.14 -4.11
N MET A 155 7.02 12.62 -2.95
CA MET A 155 7.25 11.96 -1.66
C MET A 155 6.55 10.60 -1.57
N ASN A 156 5.39 10.47 -2.22
CA ASN A 156 4.73 9.18 -2.35
C ASN A 156 5.67 8.13 -2.98
N LYS A 157 6.42 8.51 -4.01
CA LYS A 157 7.34 7.61 -4.70
C LYS A 157 8.57 7.27 -3.85
N VAL A 158 9.04 8.19 -3.02
CA VAL A 158 10.07 7.90 -2.01
C VAL A 158 9.60 6.83 -1.04
N PHE A 159 8.37 6.97 -0.51
CA PHE A 159 7.78 5.97 0.36
C PHE A 159 7.65 4.61 -0.32
N GLU A 160 7.23 4.59 -1.58
CA GLU A 160 7.09 3.34 -2.35
C GLU A 160 8.43 2.66 -2.60
N VAL A 161 9.51 3.39 -2.84
CA VAL A 161 10.86 2.83 -2.96
C VAL A 161 11.30 2.18 -1.63
N ILE A 162 11.04 2.85 -0.50
CA ILE A 162 11.36 2.30 0.83
C ILE A 162 10.53 1.04 1.10
N GLU A 163 9.24 1.07 0.75
CA GLU A 163 8.32 -0.05 0.90
C GLU A 163 8.76 -1.23 0.03
N ALA A 164 9.05 -1.03 -1.25
CA ALA A 164 9.54 -2.08 -2.15
C ALA A 164 10.81 -2.74 -1.63
N LYS A 165 11.78 -1.94 -1.15
CA LYS A 165 12.98 -2.47 -0.49
C LYS A 165 12.64 -3.41 0.66
N LYS A 166 11.69 -3.02 1.52
CA LYS A 166 11.30 -3.80 2.71
C LYS A 166 10.51 -5.05 2.36
N LEU A 167 9.54 -4.92 1.45
CA LEU A 167 8.63 -6.01 1.10
C LEU A 167 9.32 -7.12 0.30
N PHE A 168 10.18 -6.74 -0.64
CA PHE A 168 10.79 -7.66 -1.61
C PHE A 168 12.27 -7.92 -1.34
N ASP A 169 12.81 -7.42 -0.22
CA ASP A 169 14.21 -7.57 0.19
C ASP A 169 15.23 -7.12 -0.89
N LEU A 170 14.89 -6.01 -1.57
CA LEU A 170 15.68 -5.42 -2.65
C LEU A 170 16.72 -4.44 -2.10
N ASN A 171 17.81 -4.20 -2.87
CA ASN A 171 18.68 -3.06 -2.61
C ASN A 171 18.18 -1.83 -3.35
N TYR A 172 18.50 -0.62 -2.85
CA TYR A 172 18.10 0.62 -3.52
C TYR A 172 18.66 0.74 -4.93
N LYS A 173 19.85 0.20 -5.22
CA LYS A 173 20.45 0.17 -6.55
C LYS A 173 19.63 -0.63 -7.57
N ASP A 174 18.83 -1.59 -7.08
CA ASP A 174 18.03 -2.49 -7.90
C ASP A 174 16.63 -1.93 -8.15
N ILE A 175 16.29 -0.76 -7.56
CA ILE A 175 15.01 -0.08 -7.74
C ILE A 175 15.22 1.21 -8.53
N SER A 176 14.44 1.41 -9.58
CA SER A 176 14.43 2.64 -10.38
C SER A 176 13.02 3.19 -10.52
N ILE A 177 12.91 4.50 -10.70
CA ILE A 177 11.64 5.18 -10.94
C ILE A 177 11.57 5.56 -12.42
N LEU A 178 10.44 5.24 -13.06
CA LEU A 178 10.14 5.66 -14.43
C LEU A 178 8.91 6.54 -14.44
N THR A 179 8.98 7.67 -15.14
CA THR A 179 7.81 8.54 -15.31
C THR A 179 6.90 7.99 -16.41
N HIS A 180 5.67 7.65 -16.05
CA HIS A 180 4.63 7.22 -16.96
C HIS A 180 3.34 8.03 -16.72
N PRO A 181 3.13 9.16 -17.44
CA PRO A 181 2.07 10.12 -17.15
C PRO A 181 0.64 9.56 -17.19
N LYS A 182 0.40 8.53 -18.00
CA LYS A 182 -0.93 7.90 -18.10
C LYS A 182 -1.23 6.90 -16.98
N SER A 183 -0.22 6.47 -16.22
CA SER A 183 -0.34 5.56 -15.07
C SER A 183 -0.98 4.19 -15.34
N TYR A 184 -0.91 3.66 -16.56
CA TYR A 184 -1.39 2.30 -16.86
C TYR A 184 -0.38 1.22 -16.49
N ILE A 185 0.92 1.49 -16.69
CA ILE A 185 2.00 0.60 -16.23
C ILE A 185 2.28 0.94 -14.78
N HIS A 186 2.22 -0.04 -13.88
CA HIS A 186 2.44 0.17 -12.45
C HIS A 186 3.82 -0.31 -12.00
N ALA A 187 4.28 -1.44 -12.54
CA ALA A 187 5.62 -1.93 -12.29
C ALA A 187 6.17 -2.71 -13.47
N ILE A 188 7.49 -2.74 -13.58
CA ILE A 188 8.25 -3.58 -14.50
C ILE A 188 9.30 -4.32 -13.67
N VAL A 189 9.39 -5.63 -13.86
CA VAL A 189 10.40 -6.47 -13.21
C VAL A 189 11.30 -7.10 -14.28
N LYS A 190 12.58 -6.80 -14.21
CA LYS A 190 13.63 -7.43 -15.01
C LYS A 190 14.31 -8.51 -14.19
N PHE A 191 14.45 -9.69 -14.76
CA PHE A 191 15.10 -10.83 -14.13
C PHE A 191 16.50 -11.07 -14.68
N LYS A 192 17.35 -11.73 -13.90
CA LYS A 192 18.74 -12.07 -14.27
C LYS A 192 18.86 -12.95 -15.52
N ASN A 193 17.81 -13.69 -15.86
CA ASN A 193 17.70 -14.47 -17.09
C ASN A 193 17.22 -13.65 -18.30
N ALA A 194 17.31 -12.31 -18.22
CA ALA A 194 16.87 -11.33 -19.20
C ALA A 194 15.35 -11.25 -19.46
N LEU A 195 14.52 -12.05 -18.79
CA LEU A 195 13.07 -11.92 -18.88
C LEU A 195 12.63 -10.58 -18.28
N ILE A 196 11.69 -9.91 -18.94
CA ILE A 196 11.05 -8.71 -18.44
C ILE A 196 9.55 -8.96 -18.34
N LYS A 197 8.98 -8.74 -17.16
CA LYS A 197 7.53 -8.80 -16.94
C LYS A 197 7.01 -7.41 -16.64
N ILE A 198 5.83 -7.07 -17.17
CA ILE A 198 5.18 -5.77 -17.01
C ILE A 198 3.75 -6.01 -16.56
N LEU A 199 3.28 -5.29 -15.55
CA LEU A 199 1.87 -5.31 -15.16
C LEU A 199 1.21 -3.99 -15.55
N ILE A 200 0.10 -4.12 -16.26
CA ILE A 200 -0.68 -3.01 -16.81
C ILE A 200 -2.11 -3.15 -16.35
N HIS A 201 -2.67 -2.10 -15.77
CA HIS A 201 -4.10 -1.98 -15.50
C HIS A 201 -4.52 -0.50 -15.43
N GLU A 202 -5.81 -0.24 -15.44
CA GLU A 202 -6.34 1.10 -15.25
C GLU A 202 -5.97 1.66 -13.86
N PRO A 203 -5.81 3.00 -13.73
CA PRO A 203 -5.50 3.64 -12.45
C PRO A 203 -6.72 3.65 -11.51
N ASP A 204 -7.19 2.47 -11.11
CA ASP A 204 -8.27 2.25 -10.16
C ASP A 204 -7.83 1.24 -9.08
N MET A 205 -7.90 1.66 -7.81
CA MET A 205 -7.56 0.82 -6.66
C MET A 205 -8.48 -0.39 -6.48
N LYS A 206 -9.64 -0.41 -7.12
CA LYS A 206 -10.51 -1.59 -7.12
C LYS A 206 -9.83 -2.80 -7.74
N ILE A 207 -8.94 -2.58 -8.72
CA ILE A 207 -8.25 -3.66 -9.43
C ILE A 207 -7.30 -4.43 -8.50
N PRO A 208 -6.31 -3.82 -7.84
CA PRO A 208 -5.47 -4.53 -6.89
C PRO A 208 -6.24 -5.07 -5.69
N ILE A 209 -7.28 -4.37 -5.21
CA ILE A 209 -8.14 -4.87 -4.13
C ILE A 209 -8.87 -6.14 -4.55
N TYR A 210 -9.56 -6.12 -5.70
CA TYR A 210 -10.30 -7.27 -6.21
C TYR A 210 -9.39 -8.49 -6.47
N ASN A 211 -8.23 -8.25 -7.06
CA ASN A 211 -7.29 -9.34 -7.36
C ASN A 211 -6.48 -9.82 -6.14
N SER A 212 -6.66 -9.22 -4.97
CA SER A 212 -6.07 -9.66 -3.70
C SER A 212 -6.99 -10.60 -2.91
N LEU A 213 -8.24 -10.72 -3.30
CA LEU A 213 -9.26 -11.59 -2.68
C LEU A 213 -9.19 -13.01 -3.25
#